data_5804c3ed4fbd9d0c02396d9b68f20462
#
_entry.id   5804c3ed4fbd9d0c02396d9b68f20462
#
_cell.length_a   1.000
_cell.length_b   1.000
_cell.length_c   1.000
_cell.angle_alpha   90.00
_cell.angle_beta   90.00
_cell.angle_gamma   90.00
#
_symmetry.space_group_name_H-M   'P 1'
#
loop_
_entity.id
_entity.type
_entity.pdbx_description
1 polymer ?
#
loop_
_entity_poly.entity_id
_entity_poly.type
_entity_poly.pdbx_seq_one_letter_code
_entity_poly.pdbx_strand_id
1 'polypeptide(L)'
;MKKFFLKNSIYNTRTLICFIIITFVFSCHGPDSDDFDDADAITFNTEDQNTQRLPDAIISTLGQEIVDEPKINATLSLVEEDSTEVNYSIGIEIRGSSSQMFDKKSYGFETRSDDFEDDMDVSMGGFPEEEDWIFYGPYTDKSLIRNKLTFDLSNLIGYKASKTKFYNLTINDDFKGIYILMEKIKRDKNRV
;
A
#
# COMPACT_ATOMS: atom_id res chain seq x y z
N MET A 1 14.46 -35.71 -72.55
CA MET A 1 13.55 -35.63 -71.40
C MET A 1 14.01 -36.63 -70.34
N LYS A 2 14.70 -36.18 -69.28
CA LYS A 2 15.09 -37.02 -68.15
C LYS A 2 14.44 -36.40 -66.89
N LYS A 3 13.50 -37.10 -66.28
CA LYS A 3 12.88 -36.76 -65.00
C LYS A 3 13.87 -37.09 -63.88
N PHE A 4 14.26 -36.07 -63.07
CA PHE A 4 14.96 -36.25 -61.82
C PHE A 4 13.98 -36.54 -60.72
N PHE A 5 14.09 -37.69 -60.08
CA PHE A 5 13.36 -38.07 -58.89
C PHE A 5 14.11 -37.51 -57.67
N LEU A 6 13.50 -36.56 -56.96
CA LEU A 6 13.94 -36.14 -55.64
C LEU A 6 13.38 -37.15 -54.60
N LYS A 7 14.31 -37.81 -53.94
CA LYS A 7 14.04 -38.76 -52.87
C LYS A 7 13.88 -37.96 -51.55
N ASN A 8 12.65 -37.78 -51.08
CA ASN A 8 12.38 -37.14 -49.80
C ASN A 8 12.83 -38.07 -48.67
N SER A 9 13.85 -37.64 -47.93
CA SER A 9 14.22 -38.23 -46.65
C SER A 9 13.30 -37.68 -45.56
N ILE A 10 12.34 -38.49 -45.17
CA ILE A 10 11.46 -38.17 -44.03
C ILE A 10 12.24 -38.51 -42.76
N TYR A 11 12.93 -37.51 -42.19
CA TYR A 11 13.45 -37.67 -40.84
C TYR A 11 12.26 -37.65 -39.85
N ASN A 12 12.16 -38.73 -39.10
CA ASN A 12 11.05 -39.02 -38.22
C ASN A 12 11.09 -38.00 -37.04
N THR A 13 10.24 -37.00 -37.07
CA THR A 13 10.12 -35.92 -36.07
C THR A 13 9.91 -36.47 -34.65
N ARG A 14 9.42 -37.69 -34.51
CA ARG A 14 9.24 -38.35 -33.22
C ARG A 14 10.56 -38.75 -32.55
N THR A 15 11.59 -39.08 -33.32
CA THR A 15 12.92 -39.44 -32.77
C THR A 15 13.67 -38.19 -32.27
N LEU A 16 13.48 -37.06 -32.90
CA LEU A 16 14.11 -35.78 -32.49
C LEU A 16 13.51 -35.25 -31.19
N ILE A 17 12.19 -35.39 -30.99
CA ILE A 17 11.51 -34.99 -29.76
C ILE A 17 11.95 -35.86 -28.58
N CYS A 18 12.16 -37.16 -28.76
CA CYS A 18 12.66 -38.01 -27.68
C CYS A 18 14.10 -37.63 -27.26
N PHE A 19 14.97 -37.18 -28.19
CA PHE A 19 16.31 -36.76 -27.83
C PHE A 19 16.33 -35.44 -27.06
N ILE A 20 15.43 -34.52 -27.39
CA ILE A 20 15.32 -33.22 -26.67
C ILE A 20 14.75 -33.44 -25.26
N ILE A 21 13.82 -34.37 -25.08
CA ILE A 21 13.23 -34.66 -23.75
C ILE A 21 14.28 -35.37 -22.85
N ILE A 22 15.14 -36.22 -23.39
CA ILE A 22 16.16 -36.95 -22.61
C ILE A 22 17.27 -35.97 -22.15
N THR A 23 17.60 -34.94 -22.93
CA THR A 23 18.60 -33.93 -22.50
C THR A 23 18.07 -32.99 -21.42
N PHE A 24 16.74 -32.80 -21.33
CA PHE A 24 16.15 -31.95 -20.27
C PHE A 24 16.02 -32.65 -18.91
N VAL A 25 15.95 -33.99 -18.89
CA VAL A 25 15.80 -34.76 -17.64
C VAL A 25 17.15 -34.94 -16.91
N PHE A 26 18.30 -34.75 -17.60
CA PHE A 26 19.63 -34.88 -16.99
C PHE A 26 20.21 -33.58 -16.46
N SER A 27 19.51 -32.44 -16.58
CA SER A 27 20.01 -31.12 -16.10
C SER A 27 19.44 -30.71 -14.74
N CYS A 28 18.69 -31.56 -14.05
CA CYS A 28 18.31 -31.35 -12.66
C CYS A 28 19.12 -32.25 -11.73
N HIS A 29 20.44 -32.10 -11.76
CA HIS A 29 21.29 -32.49 -10.65
C HIS A 29 21.38 -31.25 -9.76
N GLY A 30 20.53 -31.20 -8.75
CA GLY A 30 20.64 -30.19 -7.69
C GLY A 30 21.94 -30.42 -6.95
N PRO A 31 22.56 -29.38 -6.38
CA PRO A 31 23.74 -29.54 -5.55
C PRO A 31 23.41 -30.51 -4.41
N ASP A 32 24.36 -31.39 -4.11
CA ASP A 32 24.27 -32.37 -3.02
C ASP A 32 23.86 -31.65 -1.73
N SER A 33 22.99 -32.29 -0.95
CA SER A 33 22.35 -31.78 0.26
C SER A 33 23.30 -31.58 1.45
N ASP A 34 24.60 -31.60 1.25
CA ASP A 34 25.61 -31.58 2.32
C ASP A 34 26.26 -30.20 2.55
N ASP A 35 25.91 -29.14 1.74
CA ASP A 35 26.47 -27.79 1.86
C ASP A 35 25.52 -26.77 2.51
N PHE A 36 24.50 -27.22 3.26
CA PHE A 36 23.58 -26.31 3.99
C PHE A 36 23.90 -26.16 5.48
N ASP A 37 25.11 -26.54 5.90
CA ASP A 37 25.47 -26.48 7.32
C ASP A 37 25.96 -25.10 7.82
N ASP A 38 26.00 -24.05 6.94
CA ASP A 38 26.32 -22.67 7.34
C ASP A 38 25.29 -21.64 6.86
N ALA A 39 24.00 -21.98 6.83
CA ALA A 39 23.00 -20.96 6.89
C ALA A 39 23.05 -20.38 8.30
N ASP A 40 23.72 -19.22 8.44
CA ASP A 40 23.59 -18.40 9.65
C ASP A 40 22.12 -18.36 10.03
N ALA A 41 21.77 -19.09 11.08
CA ALA A 41 20.43 -19.03 11.63
C ALA A 41 20.19 -17.55 11.94
N ILE A 42 19.26 -16.92 11.23
CA ILE A 42 18.80 -15.58 11.56
C ILE A 42 18.24 -15.71 12.97
N THR A 43 19.09 -15.51 13.95
CA THR A 43 18.69 -15.37 15.34
C THR A 43 17.94 -14.06 15.43
N PHE A 44 16.62 -14.15 15.42
CA PHE A 44 15.78 -13.03 15.83
C PHE A 44 16.12 -12.78 17.31
N ASN A 45 16.95 -11.78 17.55
CA ASN A 45 17.15 -11.28 18.89
C ASN A 45 15.82 -10.74 19.39
N THR A 46 15.14 -11.53 20.21
CA THR A 46 13.87 -11.14 20.87
C THR A 46 14.08 -10.06 21.94
N GLU A 47 15.32 -9.59 22.16
CA GLU A 47 15.61 -8.57 23.17
C GLU A 47 15.43 -7.13 22.67
N ASP A 48 15.28 -6.91 21.37
CA ASP A 48 14.96 -5.59 20.82
C ASP A 48 13.47 -5.51 20.41
N GLN A 49 12.59 -5.91 21.33
CA GLN A 49 11.18 -5.57 21.24
C GLN A 49 11.02 -4.08 21.59
N ASN A 50 11.61 -3.23 20.77
CA ASN A 50 11.05 -1.92 20.55
C ASN A 50 9.68 -2.19 19.90
N THR A 51 8.65 -2.35 20.71
CA THR A 51 7.27 -2.43 20.26
C THR A 51 6.95 -1.07 19.63
N GLN A 52 7.31 -0.94 18.36
CA GLN A 52 7.07 0.27 17.61
C GLN A 52 5.55 0.42 17.50
N ARG A 53 5.02 1.29 18.37
CA ARG A 53 3.60 1.60 18.40
C ARG A 53 3.25 2.33 17.12
N LEU A 54 2.13 1.94 16.49
CA LEU A 54 1.58 2.76 15.41
C LEU A 54 1.08 4.09 15.99
N PRO A 55 1.26 5.20 15.28
CA PRO A 55 0.69 6.47 15.66
C PRO A 55 -0.84 6.40 15.63
N ASP A 56 -1.49 7.26 16.40
CA ASP A 56 -2.95 7.34 16.50
C ASP A 56 -3.49 8.56 15.75
N ALA A 57 -4.60 8.38 15.07
CA ALA A 57 -5.42 9.44 14.48
C ALA A 57 -6.80 9.42 15.17
N ILE A 58 -7.16 10.50 15.79
CA ILE A 58 -8.42 10.63 16.56
C ILE A 58 -9.24 11.74 15.91
N ILE A 59 -10.43 11.39 15.41
CA ILE A 59 -11.36 12.32 14.78
C ILE A 59 -12.57 12.52 15.67
N SER A 60 -12.91 13.78 15.94
CA SER A 60 -14.15 14.17 16.59
C SER A 60 -15.02 14.97 15.63
N THR A 61 -16.21 14.45 15.33
CA THR A 61 -17.21 15.09 14.45
C THR A 61 -18.25 15.87 15.22
N LEU A 62 -18.08 16.03 16.53
CA LEU A 62 -19.07 16.66 17.41
C LEU A 62 -20.46 16.03 17.32
N GLY A 63 -20.50 14.72 17.07
CA GLY A 63 -21.73 13.93 16.96
C GLY A 63 -22.40 13.98 15.57
N GLN A 64 -21.81 14.64 14.59
CA GLN A 64 -22.30 14.60 13.22
C GLN A 64 -21.91 13.27 12.54
N GLU A 65 -22.80 12.76 11.69
CA GLU A 65 -22.52 11.60 10.86
C GLU A 65 -21.65 12.01 9.65
N ILE A 66 -20.59 11.25 9.38
CA ILE A 66 -19.78 11.47 8.18
C ILE A 66 -20.55 10.88 6.99
N VAL A 67 -20.83 11.71 6.00
CA VAL A 67 -21.56 11.35 4.76
C VAL A 67 -20.65 11.41 3.54
N ASP A 68 -21.16 11.02 2.36
CA ASP A 68 -20.41 11.10 1.10
C ASP A 68 -20.19 12.57 0.69
N GLU A 69 -21.26 13.36 0.70
CA GLU A 69 -21.24 14.81 0.41
C GLU A 69 -22.40 15.49 1.14
N PRO A 70 -22.23 16.70 1.64
CA PRO A 70 -21.01 17.52 1.69
C PRO A 70 -20.07 17.10 2.82
N LYS A 71 -18.79 17.54 2.76
CA LYS A 71 -17.85 17.41 3.89
C LYS A 71 -18.42 18.08 5.13
N ILE A 72 -18.27 17.42 6.27
CA ILE A 72 -18.65 17.97 7.58
C ILE A 72 -17.43 18.49 8.32
N ASN A 73 -17.59 19.50 9.17
CA ASN A 73 -16.54 19.99 10.04
C ASN A 73 -16.24 19.00 11.15
N ALA A 74 -14.94 18.75 11.36
CA ALA A 74 -14.44 17.87 12.41
C ALA A 74 -13.08 18.35 12.90
N THR A 75 -12.61 17.80 14.01
CA THR A 75 -11.24 17.97 14.48
C THR A 75 -10.49 16.65 14.35
N LEU A 76 -9.22 16.73 13.97
CA LEU A 76 -8.30 15.61 13.88
C LEU A 76 -7.13 15.85 14.83
N SER A 77 -6.89 14.92 15.76
CA SER A 77 -5.66 14.87 16.55
C SER A 77 -4.80 13.72 16.03
N LEU A 78 -3.55 14.02 15.67
CA LEU A 78 -2.52 13.02 15.34
C LEU A 78 -1.57 12.92 16.53
N VAL A 79 -1.42 11.70 17.06
CA VAL A 79 -0.45 11.37 18.11
C VAL A 79 0.61 10.49 17.50
N GLU A 80 1.77 11.07 17.25
CA GLU A 80 2.89 10.40 16.61
C GLU A 80 3.55 9.35 17.51
N GLU A 81 4.48 8.59 16.97
CA GLU A 81 5.19 7.51 17.67
C GLU A 81 5.97 8.01 18.90
N ASP A 82 6.49 9.24 18.82
CA ASP A 82 7.21 9.94 19.90
C ASP A 82 6.29 10.62 20.91
N SER A 83 4.96 10.42 20.79
CA SER A 83 3.90 11.05 21.58
C SER A 83 3.72 12.55 21.32
N THR A 84 4.28 13.09 20.24
CA THR A 84 3.95 14.43 19.78
C THR A 84 2.50 14.45 19.29
N GLU A 85 1.71 15.38 19.81
CA GLU A 85 0.31 15.57 19.41
C GLU A 85 0.15 16.86 18.61
N VAL A 86 -0.51 16.76 17.46
CA VAL A 86 -0.87 17.90 16.61
C VAL A 86 -2.34 17.85 16.26
N ASN A 87 -3.02 18.97 16.42
CA ASN A 87 -4.45 19.13 16.19
C ASN A 87 -4.70 19.92 14.91
N TYR A 88 -5.73 19.49 14.16
CA TYR A 88 -6.14 20.12 12.89
C TYR A 88 -7.66 20.30 12.87
N SER A 89 -8.12 21.42 12.35
CA SER A 89 -9.49 21.59 11.87
C SER A 89 -9.60 20.98 10.48
N ILE A 90 -10.62 20.14 10.24
CA ILE A 90 -10.77 19.42 8.97
C ILE A 90 -12.21 19.46 8.46
N GLY A 91 -12.35 19.41 7.13
CA GLY A 91 -13.61 19.01 6.49
C GLY A 91 -13.50 17.55 6.04
N ILE A 92 -14.39 16.66 6.47
CA ILE A 92 -14.30 15.21 6.21
C ILE A 92 -15.54 14.66 5.55
N GLU A 93 -15.35 13.70 4.66
CA GLU A 93 -16.42 12.98 3.94
C GLU A 93 -16.09 11.48 3.79
N ILE A 94 -17.11 10.64 3.54
CA ILE A 94 -16.88 9.28 3.08
C ILE A 94 -16.38 9.35 1.64
N ARG A 95 -15.33 8.60 1.34
CA ARG A 95 -14.68 8.60 0.05
C ARG A 95 -14.87 7.29 -0.71
N GLY A 96 -14.99 7.39 -2.03
CA GLY A 96 -15.03 6.28 -2.95
C GLY A 96 -16.35 6.17 -3.69
N SER A 97 -16.50 5.18 -4.54
CA SER A 97 -17.73 4.85 -5.25
C SER A 97 -18.19 3.45 -4.78
N SER A 98 -17.76 2.40 -5.48
CA SER A 98 -18.10 1.02 -5.08
C SER A 98 -17.54 0.60 -3.71
N SER A 99 -16.44 1.21 -3.26
CA SER A 99 -15.87 0.93 -1.94
C SER A 99 -16.72 1.40 -0.77
N GLN A 100 -17.69 2.28 -1.03
CA GLN A 100 -18.65 2.70 0.00
C GLN A 100 -19.62 1.58 0.43
N MET A 101 -19.73 0.48 -0.34
CA MET A 101 -20.51 -0.70 0.07
C MET A 101 -19.86 -1.48 1.23
N PHE A 102 -18.57 -1.28 1.49
CA PHE A 102 -17.85 -1.99 2.55
C PHE A 102 -18.12 -1.35 3.93
N ASP A 103 -18.12 -2.17 4.99
CA ASP A 103 -18.29 -1.68 6.35
C ASP A 103 -17.16 -0.73 6.76
N LYS A 104 -15.91 -1.07 6.41
CA LYS A 104 -14.76 -0.20 6.61
C LYS A 104 -14.68 0.84 5.51
N LYS A 105 -15.11 2.06 5.82
CA LYS A 105 -15.10 3.19 4.88
C LYS A 105 -13.70 3.74 4.70
N SER A 106 -13.45 4.38 3.57
CA SER A 106 -12.32 5.29 3.39
C SER A 106 -12.84 6.72 3.49
N TYR A 107 -11.99 7.62 3.97
CA TYR A 107 -12.37 9.03 4.17
C TYR A 107 -11.47 9.93 3.35
N GLY A 108 -12.08 10.95 2.71
CA GLY A 108 -11.39 12.10 2.16
C GLY A 108 -11.52 13.24 3.15
N PHE A 109 -10.46 13.99 3.36
CA PHE A 109 -10.55 15.18 4.20
C PHE A 109 -9.61 16.26 3.70
N GLU A 110 -9.94 17.49 4.03
CA GLU A 110 -9.12 18.66 3.79
C GLU A 110 -8.85 19.36 5.13
N THR A 111 -7.66 19.91 5.25
CA THR A 111 -7.29 20.75 6.41
C THR A 111 -7.86 22.14 6.23
N ARG A 112 -8.39 22.72 7.31
CA ARG A 112 -9.07 24.01 7.32
C ARG A 112 -8.47 24.93 8.38
N SER A 113 -8.74 26.24 8.22
CA SER A 113 -8.53 27.23 9.25
C SER A 113 -9.34 26.90 10.53
N ASP A 114 -8.98 27.47 11.66
CA ASP A 114 -9.64 27.20 12.94
C ASP A 114 -11.12 27.59 12.96
N ASP A 115 -11.54 28.51 12.11
CA ASP A 115 -12.94 28.90 11.90
C ASP A 115 -13.67 28.04 10.84
N PHE A 116 -12.97 27.09 10.20
CA PHE A 116 -13.44 26.21 9.13
C PHE A 116 -13.86 26.89 7.82
N GLU A 117 -13.46 28.14 7.61
CA GLU A 117 -13.88 28.91 6.42
C GLU A 117 -12.95 28.71 5.23
N ASP A 118 -11.64 28.60 5.46
CA ASP A 118 -10.62 28.51 4.42
C ASP A 118 -9.86 27.16 4.50
N ASP A 119 -9.50 26.62 3.33
CA ASP A 119 -8.59 25.45 3.23
C ASP A 119 -7.16 25.88 3.56
N MET A 120 -6.40 25.00 4.21
CA MET A 120 -5.04 25.28 4.66
C MET A 120 -4.06 24.19 4.27
N ASP A 121 -2.97 24.57 3.61
CA ASP A 121 -1.82 23.70 3.38
C ASP A 121 -1.09 23.45 4.71
N VAL A 122 -0.96 22.19 5.12
CA VAL A 122 -0.21 21.80 6.31
C VAL A 122 0.68 20.59 6.04
N SER A 123 1.82 20.53 6.71
CA SER A 123 2.62 19.31 6.76
C SER A 123 1.99 18.33 7.75
N MET A 124 1.64 17.12 7.31
CA MET A 124 0.96 16.12 8.12
C MET A 124 1.69 14.78 8.04
N GLY A 125 1.92 14.11 9.17
CA GLY A 125 2.56 12.80 9.20
C GLY A 125 3.99 12.76 8.64
N GLY A 126 4.65 13.92 8.53
CA GLY A 126 5.97 14.06 7.89
C GLY A 126 5.93 14.19 6.37
N PHE A 127 4.75 14.40 5.78
CA PHE A 127 4.58 14.64 4.35
C PHE A 127 4.68 16.14 4.02
N PRO A 128 4.95 16.51 2.75
CA PRO A 128 4.93 17.91 2.32
C PRO A 128 3.60 18.59 2.60
N GLU A 129 3.63 19.93 2.70
CA GLU A 129 2.43 20.74 2.89
C GLU A 129 1.38 20.50 1.81
N GLU A 130 0.15 20.33 2.23
CA GLU A 130 -1.03 20.06 1.41
C GLU A 130 -2.31 20.28 2.22
N GLU A 131 -3.40 20.54 1.54
CA GLU A 131 -4.75 20.62 2.12
C GLU A 131 -5.54 19.29 2.06
N ASP A 132 -5.37 18.52 0.97
CA ASP A 132 -6.17 17.33 0.66
C ASP A 132 -5.51 16.02 1.07
N TRP A 133 -6.18 15.26 1.90
CA TRP A 133 -5.70 14.03 2.49
C TRP A 133 -6.70 12.89 2.38
N ILE A 134 -6.21 11.66 2.59
CA ILE A 134 -7.02 10.45 2.57
C ILE A 134 -6.67 9.57 3.76
N PHE A 135 -7.66 9.09 4.50
CA PHE A 135 -7.57 7.89 5.30
C PHE A 135 -8.11 6.71 4.50
N TYR A 136 -7.22 5.91 3.95
CA TYR A 136 -7.59 4.71 3.21
C TYR A 136 -7.84 3.54 4.15
N GLY A 137 -9.06 2.96 4.09
CA GLY A 137 -9.45 1.78 4.84
C GLY A 137 -9.28 0.51 4.00
N PRO A 138 -8.24 -0.30 4.22
CA PRO A 138 -7.94 -1.49 3.40
C PRO A 138 -8.86 -2.67 3.74
N TYR A 139 -10.16 -2.60 3.39
CA TYR A 139 -11.15 -3.61 3.75
C TYR A 139 -10.91 -4.96 3.09
N THR A 140 -10.64 -4.98 1.78
CA THR A 140 -10.48 -6.21 0.99
C THR A 140 -9.08 -6.81 1.11
N ASP A 141 -8.11 -6.04 1.57
CA ASP A 141 -6.74 -6.48 1.78
C ASP A 141 -6.55 -7.01 3.21
N LYS A 142 -6.60 -8.33 3.37
CA LYS A 142 -6.42 -8.99 4.66
C LYS A 142 -5.04 -8.79 5.28
N SER A 143 -4.03 -8.46 4.46
CA SER A 143 -2.68 -8.14 4.94
C SER A 143 -2.54 -6.69 5.38
N LEU A 144 -3.45 -5.79 4.97
CA LEU A 144 -3.47 -4.34 5.17
C LEU A 144 -2.31 -3.56 4.53
N ILE A 145 -1.32 -4.25 3.92
CA ILE A 145 -0.06 -3.63 3.50
C ILE A 145 0.08 -3.44 1.98
N ARG A 146 -0.77 -4.03 1.15
CA ARG A 146 -0.56 -4.06 -0.32
C ARG A 146 -0.45 -2.67 -0.94
N ASN A 147 -1.34 -1.76 -0.61
CA ASN A 147 -1.30 -0.41 -1.13
C ASN A 147 -0.03 0.33 -0.67
N LYS A 148 0.24 0.28 0.64
CA LYS A 148 1.46 0.91 1.19
C LYS A 148 2.72 0.36 0.53
N LEU A 149 2.86 -0.96 0.47
CA LEU A 149 4.01 -1.62 -0.15
C LEU A 149 4.16 -1.23 -1.62
N THR A 150 3.06 -1.18 -2.38
CA THR A 150 3.10 -0.79 -3.80
C THR A 150 3.56 0.65 -3.97
N PHE A 151 3.06 1.59 -3.16
CA PHE A 151 3.45 2.99 -3.23
C PHE A 151 4.89 3.20 -2.76
N ASP A 152 5.32 2.54 -1.68
CA ASP A 152 6.68 2.63 -1.18
C ASP A 152 7.69 2.07 -2.20
N LEU A 153 7.40 0.91 -2.81
CA LEU A 153 8.23 0.33 -3.88
C LEU A 153 8.28 1.24 -5.10
N SER A 154 7.15 1.83 -5.50
CA SER A 154 7.10 2.77 -6.63
C SER A 154 8.02 3.97 -6.39
N ASN A 155 7.94 4.57 -5.21
CA ASN A 155 8.81 5.68 -4.81
C ASN A 155 10.29 5.25 -4.75
N LEU A 156 10.57 4.04 -4.23
CA LEU A 156 11.93 3.51 -4.11
C LEU A 156 12.61 3.33 -5.47
N ILE A 157 11.88 2.89 -6.51
CA ILE A 157 12.41 2.70 -7.87
C ILE A 157 12.36 3.98 -8.72
N GLY A 158 12.02 5.13 -8.13
CA GLY A 158 12.10 6.44 -8.77
C GLY A 158 10.83 6.91 -9.47
N TYR A 159 9.72 6.18 -9.36
CA TYR A 159 8.41 6.68 -9.79
C TYR A 159 7.74 7.45 -8.66
N LYS A 160 7.07 8.54 -8.99
CA LYS A 160 6.28 9.28 -8.01
C LYS A 160 4.98 8.52 -7.70
N ALA A 161 4.73 8.29 -6.43
CA ALA A 161 3.50 7.73 -5.91
C ALA A 161 3.16 8.44 -4.59
N SER A 162 1.89 8.38 -4.16
CA SER A 162 1.47 8.96 -2.89
C SER A 162 2.33 8.44 -1.74
N LYS A 163 2.77 9.33 -0.86
CA LYS A 163 3.37 8.92 0.40
C LYS A 163 2.30 8.34 1.31
N THR A 164 2.69 7.39 2.13
CA THR A 164 1.75 6.61 2.95
C THR A 164 2.31 6.34 4.33
N LYS A 165 1.47 6.48 5.36
CA LYS A 165 1.81 6.16 6.74
C LYS A 165 0.64 5.47 7.43
N PHE A 166 0.92 4.43 8.22
CA PHE A 166 -0.11 3.75 9.00
C PHE A 166 -0.49 4.53 10.24
N TYR A 167 -1.77 4.52 10.57
CA TYR A 167 -2.35 5.07 11.80
C TYR A 167 -3.42 4.12 12.34
N ASN A 168 -3.55 4.08 13.65
CA ASN A 168 -4.75 3.62 14.33
C ASN A 168 -5.81 4.71 14.24
N LEU A 169 -6.95 4.44 13.64
CA LEU A 169 -8.01 5.44 13.49
C LEU A 169 -9.12 5.23 14.52
N THR A 170 -9.44 6.28 15.23
CA THR A 170 -10.60 6.36 16.13
C THR A 170 -11.51 7.51 15.69
N ILE A 171 -12.80 7.30 15.60
CA ILE A 171 -13.80 8.32 15.25
C ILE A 171 -14.87 8.34 16.33
N ASN A 172 -15.03 9.48 17.02
CA ASN A 172 -15.99 9.63 18.12
C ASN A 172 -15.89 8.50 19.15
N ASP A 173 -14.68 8.23 19.65
CA ASP A 173 -14.36 7.15 20.60
C ASP A 173 -14.56 5.71 20.07
N ASP A 174 -14.99 5.53 18.82
CA ASP A 174 -15.11 4.22 18.18
C ASP A 174 -13.85 3.88 17.38
N PHE A 175 -13.13 2.85 17.81
CA PHE A 175 -11.91 2.39 17.15
C PHE A 175 -12.21 1.70 15.81
N LYS A 176 -11.80 2.32 14.72
CA LYS A 176 -12.02 1.84 13.35
C LYS A 176 -10.92 0.88 12.83
N GLY A 177 -9.84 0.71 13.61
CA GLY A 177 -8.69 -0.14 13.24
C GLY A 177 -7.61 0.60 12.47
N ILE A 178 -6.75 -0.15 11.79
CA ILE A 178 -5.61 0.40 11.05
C ILE A 178 -6.06 1.02 9.73
N TYR A 179 -5.64 2.27 9.50
CA TYR A 179 -5.82 3.03 8.27
C TYR A 179 -4.48 3.48 7.71
N ILE A 180 -4.48 3.87 6.46
CA ILE A 180 -3.32 4.46 5.80
C ILE A 180 -3.64 5.92 5.52
N LEU A 181 -2.91 6.84 6.18
CA LEU A 181 -2.87 8.24 5.78
C LEU A 181 -2.12 8.33 4.45
N MET A 182 -2.70 9.01 3.48
CA MET A 182 -2.16 9.15 2.14
C MET A 182 -2.34 10.57 1.63
N GLU A 183 -1.39 11.00 0.80
CA GLU A 183 -1.58 12.16 -0.06
C GLU A 183 -2.67 11.87 -1.10
N LYS A 184 -3.59 12.80 -1.32
CA LYS A 184 -4.53 12.73 -2.45
C LYS A 184 -3.76 12.90 -3.76
N ILE A 185 -3.97 12.00 -4.72
CA ILE A 185 -3.35 12.12 -6.03
C ILE A 185 -3.96 13.30 -6.76
N LYS A 186 -3.18 14.35 -6.94
CA LYS A 186 -3.54 15.53 -7.72
C LYS A 186 -2.30 16.12 -8.39
N ARG A 187 -2.50 16.90 -9.44
CA ARG A 187 -1.40 17.55 -10.15
C ARG A 187 -1.00 18.83 -9.43
N ASP A 188 0.14 18.78 -8.74
CA ASP A 188 0.72 19.91 -8.02
C ASP A 188 2.26 19.87 -8.09
N LYS A 189 2.92 20.99 -7.69
CA LYS A 189 4.39 21.13 -7.66
C LYS A 189 5.09 20.08 -6.79
N ASN A 190 4.44 19.62 -5.71
CA ASN A 190 4.97 18.65 -4.75
C ASN A 190 4.43 17.23 -4.98
N ARG A 191 3.54 17.03 -5.95
CA ARG A 191 2.82 15.78 -6.19
C ARG A 191 2.94 15.28 -7.62
N VAL A 192 2.27 14.19 -7.94
CA VAL A 192 2.33 13.51 -9.24
C VAL A 192 1.69 14.34 -10.35
#